data_dd0d438775ea6f0df1e80f6da0a929ac
#
_entry.id   dd0d438775ea6f0df1e80f6da0a929ac
#
_cell.length_a   1.000
_cell.length_b   1.000
_cell.length_c   1.000
_cell.angle_alpha   90.00
_cell.angle_beta   90.00
_cell.angle_gamma   90.00
#
_symmetry.space_group_name_H-M   'P 1'
#
loop_
_entity.id
_entity.type
_entity.pdbx_description
1 polymer ?
#
loop_
_entity_poly.entity_id
_entity_poly.type
_entity_poly.pdbx_seq_one_letter_code
_entity_poly.pdbx_strand_id
1 'polypeptide(L)'
;MKKVFTVYCLLLFIGASAQRFPDAVFLPNIRTAKLFSQNNQESMAIVRLNSSDLLELHFDDVDPTPKNYYYSLELCNADWTPADVNTFDYISGFTQVHLSEFRPSSITQSRYIHYQTLLPNKNCMPTKSGNYMLRVFLDGDTSQVAFTKRMFVVDYNKAMISAIVQQPYDNQLNKTHQKLQLSVNTMALNPINPQQQIQVVILQNYRWDNTCLLYTSPSPRD
;
A
#
# COMPACT_ATOMS: atom_id res chain seq x y z
N MET A 1 -6.49 51.00 -41.65
CA MET A 1 -5.53 49.98 -41.15
C MET A 1 -6.11 49.31 -39.92
N LYS A 2 -6.69 48.12 -40.08
CA LYS A 2 -7.25 47.33 -38.95
C LYS A 2 -6.16 46.45 -38.35
N LYS A 3 -5.78 46.70 -37.10
CA LYS A 3 -4.85 45.84 -36.37
C LYS A 3 -5.59 44.62 -35.88
N VAL A 4 -5.28 43.43 -36.40
CA VAL A 4 -5.76 42.14 -35.91
C VAL A 4 -4.88 41.78 -34.73
N PHE A 5 -5.49 41.70 -33.53
CA PHE A 5 -4.84 41.22 -32.31
C PHE A 5 -5.02 39.72 -32.25
N THR A 6 -4.00 38.96 -32.61
CA THR A 6 -4.01 37.51 -32.45
C THR A 6 -3.66 37.17 -31.00
N VAL A 7 -4.68 36.74 -30.23
CA VAL A 7 -4.49 36.23 -28.88
C VAL A 7 -4.00 34.78 -29.01
N TYR A 8 -2.73 34.54 -28.71
CA TYR A 8 -2.17 33.21 -28.55
C TYR A 8 -2.61 32.64 -27.19
N CYS A 9 -3.63 31.79 -27.19
CA CYS A 9 -4.02 31.03 -26.03
C CYS A 9 -2.98 29.90 -25.80
N LEU A 10 -2.01 30.13 -24.94
CA LEU A 10 -1.03 29.16 -24.51
C LEU A 10 -1.75 28.19 -23.56
N LEU A 11 -2.22 27.06 -24.09
CA LEU A 11 -2.75 25.95 -23.30
C LEU A 11 -1.58 25.32 -22.53
N LEU A 12 -1.36 25.78 -21.31
CA LEU A 12 -0.55 25.08 -20.33
C LEU A 12 -1.26 23.77 -20.00
N PHE A 13 -0.83 22.69 -20.65
CA PHE A 13 -1.10 21.33 -20.18
C PHE A 13 -0.36 21.18 -18.85
N ILE A 14 -1.04 21.52 -17.75
CA ILE A 14 -0.67 21.06 -16.43
C ILE A 14 -0.94 19.54 -16.48
N GLY A 15 0.13 18.79 -16.66
CA GLY A 15 0.09 17.34 -16.49
C GLY A 15 -0.40 17.08 -15.07
N ALA A 16 -1.69 16.84 -14.89
CA ALA A 16 -2.22 16.30 -13.67
C ALA A 16 -1.58 14.92 -13.51
N SER A 17 -0.51 14.84 -12.72
CA SER A 17 -0.04 13.58 -12.18
C SER A 17 -1.23 13.03 -11.42
N ALA A 18 -1.96 12.12 -12.05
CA ALA A 18 -3.02 11.39 -11.39
C ALA A 18 -2.38 10.71 -10.19
N GLN A 19 -2.62 11.27 -9.02
CA GLN A 19 -2.17 10.70 -7.77
C GLN A 19 -2.84 9.34 -7.71
N ARG A 20 -2.08 8.27 -8.01
CA ARG A 20 -2.57 6.91 -7.95
C ARG A 20 -2.90 6.66 -6.49
N PHE A 21 -4.19 6.60 -6.17
CA PHE A 21 -4.63 6.21 -4.85
C PHE A 21 -4.16 4.77 -4.62
N PRO A 22 -3.26 4.53 -3.66
CA PRO A 22 -2.64 3.21 -3.53
C PRO A 22 -3.62 2.09 -3.16
N ASP A 23 -4.74 2.43 -2.50
CA ASP A 23 -5.82 1.49 -2.17
C ASP A 23 -7.09 1.90 -2.94
N ALA A 24 -7.16 1.54 -4.21
CA ALA A 24 -8.25 1.95 -5.09
C ALA A 24 -8.95 0.74 -5.71
N VAL A 25 -10.26 0.87 -5.93
CA VAL A 25 -11.07 -0.07 -6.72
C VAL A 25 -11.42 0.60 -8.03
N PHE A 26 -11.04 -0.02 -9.14
CA PHE A 26 -11.22 0.53 -10.49
C PHE A 26 -12.43 -0.08 -11.20
N LEU A 27 -12.70 -1.36 -11.00
CA LEU A 27 -13.85 -2.02 -11.61
C LEU A 27 -15.10 -1.85 -10.74
N PRO A 28 -16.23 -1.41 -11.32
CA PRO A 28 -17.46 -1.12 -10.58
C PRO A 28 -18.15 -2.36 -10.00
N ASN A 29 -17.80 -3.54 -10.47
CA ASN A 29 -18.34 -4.81 -9.97
C ASN A 29 -17.58 -5.36 -8.75
N ILE A 30 -16.43 -4.78 -8.39
CA ILE A 30 -15.65 -5.22 -7.23
C ILE A 30 -16.17 -4.56 -5.94
N ARG A 31 -16.36 -5.36 -4.91
CA ARG A 31 -16.76 -4.94 -3.57
C ARG A 31 -15.87 -5.60 -2.52
N THR A 32 -15.85 -5.03 -1.34
CA THR A 32 -15.26 -5.61 -0.13
C THR A 32 -13.80 -6.04 -0.29
N ALA A 33 -13.02 -5.38 -1.17
CA ALA A 33 -11.61 -5.71 -1.36
C ALA A 33 -10.81 -5.44 -0.07
N LYS A 34 -10.36 -6.50 0.60
CA LYS A 34 -9.61 -6.47 1.86
C LYS A 34 -8.31 -7.26 1.73
N LEU A 35 -7.26 -6.74 2.36
CA LEU A 35 -5.97 -7.42 2.51
C LEU A 35 -5.50 -7.21 3.95
N PHE A 36 -5.26 -8.30 4.69
CA PHE A 36 -4.93 -8.28 6.12
C PHE A 36 -4.07 -9.48 6.50
N SER A 37 -3.41 -9.44 7.65
CA SER A 37 -2.64 -10.58 8.17
C SER A 37 -3.57 -11.73 8.52
N GLN A 38 -3.15 -12.94 8.19
CA GLN A 38 -3.94 -14.15 8.42
C GLN A 38 -4.52 -14.21 9.84
N ASN A 39 -5.79 -14.53 9.92
CA ASN A 39 -6.59 -14.60 11.16
C ASN A 39 -6.82 -13.27 11.89
N ASN A 40 -6.48 -12.12 11.31
CA ASN A 40 -6.74 -10.81 11.92
C ASN A 40 -7.18 -9.77 10.88
N GLN A 41 -8.49 -9.66 10.66
CA GLN A 41 -9.08 -8.76 9.65
C GLN A 41 -8.90 -7.26 9.93
N GLU A 42 -8.53 -6.89 11.15
CA GLU A 42 -8.29 -5.49 11.54
C GLU A 42 -6.82 -5.10 11.42
N SER A 43 -5.95 -6.03 11.07
CA SER A 43 -4.52 -5.77 10.94
C SER A 43 -4.18 -5.07 9.62
N MET A 44 -3.04 -4.40 9.62
CA MET A 44 -2.38 -3.98 8.37
C MET A 44 -1.82 -5.20 7.63
N ALA A 45 -1.71 -5.07 6.31
CA ALA A 45 -1.10 -6.09 5.45
C ALA A 45 0.44 -6.06 5.58
N ILE A 46 0.96 -6.67 6.63
CA ILE A 46 2.39 -6.71 6.94
C ILE A 46 2.84 -8.16 7.00
N VAL A 47 3.91 -8.49 6.30
CA VAL A 47 4.61 -9.78 6.39
C VAL A 47 6.10 -9.56 6.67
N ARG A 48 6.69 -10.46 7.44
CA ARG A 48 8.14 -10.46 7.67
C ARG A 48 8.84 -11.15 6.51
N LEU A 49 9.94 -10.55 6.07
CA LEU A 49 10.78 -11.16 5.04
C LEU A 49 11.35 -12.51 5.54
N ASN A 50 11.34 -13.51 4.67
CA ASN A 50 11.80 -14.86 4.97
C ASN A 50 11.08 -15.55 6.15
N SER A 51 9.84 -15.18 6.41
CA SER A 51 8.99 -15.84 7.42
C SER A 51 7.89 -16.69 6.78
N SER A 52 7.10 -17.35 7.62
CA SER A 52 5.89 -18.06 7.23
C SER A 52 4.63 -17.19 7.36
N ASP A 53 4.78 -15.88 7.53
CA ASP A 53 3.63 -14.98 7.65
C ASP A 53 2.84 -14.96 6.35
N LEU A 54 1.53 -14.97 6.48
CA LEU A 54 0.61 -14.94 5.35
C LEU A 54 -0.40 -13.80 5.50
N LEU A 55 -0.80 -13.24 4.38
CA LEU A 55 -1.93 -12.33 4.26
C LEU A 55 -3.10 -13.05 3.62
N GLU A 56 -4.29 -12.67 4.02
CA GLU A 56 -5.54 -13.06 3.38
C GLU A 56 -6.00 -11.93 2.47
N LEU A 57 -6.18 -12.26 1.19
CA LEU A 57 -6.85 -11.39 0.23
C LEU A 57 -8.28 -11.89 0.05
N HIS A 58 -9.25 -11.00 0.24
CA HIS A 58 -10.67 -11.26 0.02
C HIS A 58 -11.28 -10.15 -0.81
N PHE A 59 -12.14 -10.51 -1.76
CA PHE A 59 -13.00 -9.55 -2.45
C PHE A 59 -14.22 -10.24 -3.06
N ASP A 60 -15.25 -9.45 -3.33
CA ASP A 60 -16.49 -9.90 -3.93
C ASP A 60 -16.63 -9.28 -5.32
N ASP A 61 -16.96 -10.14 -6.31
CA ASP A 61 -17.41 -9.70 -7.63
C ASP A 61 -18.95 -9.86 -7.69
N VAL A 62 -19.67 -8.75 -7.85
CA VAL A 62 -21.15 -8.77 -7.92
C VAL A 62 -21.68 -9.27 -9.26
N ASP A 63 -20.81 -9.60 -10.20
CA ASP A 63 -21.17 -10.37 -11.38
C ASP A 63 -21.31 -11.84 -10.98
N PRO A 64 -22.42 -12.52 -11.29
CA PRO A 64 -22.64 -13.90 -10.90
C PRO A 64 -21.80 -14.92 -11.69
N THR A 65 -21.08 -14.46 -12.72
CA THR A 65 -20.23 -15.30 -13.56
C THR A 65 -18.79 -15.28 -13.04
N PRO A 66 -18.18 -16.42 -12.71
CA PRO A 66 -16.77 -16.46 -12.33
C PRO A 66 -15.87 -15.93 -13.43
N LYS A 67 -14.89 -15.10 -13.04
CA LYS A 67 -13.88 -14.51 -13.92
C LYS A 67 -12.49 -14.93 -13.51
N ASN A 68 -11.56 -14.83 -14.44
CA ASN A 68 -10.15 -15.15 -14.20
C ASN A 68 -9.43 -13.91 -13.65
N TYR A 69 -9.23 -13.85 -12.37
CA TYR A 69 -8.42 -12.81 -11.74
C TYR A 69 -6.99 -13.29 -11.55
N TYR A 70 -6.06 -12.37 -11.71
CA TYR A 70 -4.64 -12.56 -11.44
C TYR A 70 -4.16 -11.48 -10.50
N TYR A 71 -3.11 -11.76 -9.74
CA TYR A 71 -2.43 -10.73 -8.97
C TYR A 71 -0.95 -10.67 -9.31
N SER A 72 -0.37 -9.49 -9.11
CA SER A 72 1.07 -9.24 -9.11
C SER A 72 1.46 -8.40 -7.90
N LEU A 73 2.73 -8.51 -7.50
CA LEU A 73 3.33 -7.68 -6.47
C LEU A 73 4.36 -6.75 -7.10
N GLU A 74 4.15 -5.45 -6.97
CA GLU A 74 5.02 -4.41 -7.52
C GLU A 74 5.75 -3.70 -6.36
N LEU A 75 7.09 -3.69 -6.39
CA LEU A 75 7.88 -2.96 -5.41
C LEU A 75 7.73 -1.46 -5.64
N CYS A 76 7.50 -0.72 -4.56
CA CYS A 76 7.28 0.72 -4.60
C CYS A 76 8.31 1.48 -3.77
N ASN A 77 8.53 2.73 -4.14
CA ASN A 77 9.26 3.72 -3.35
C ASN A 77 8.46 4.13 -2.10
N ALA A 78 9.05 4.98 -1.27
CA ALA A 78 8.40 5.47 -0.04
C ALA A 78 7.10 6.27 -0.30
N ASP A 79 6.99 6.90 -1.47
CA ASP A 79 5.83 7.65 -1.94
C ASP A 79 4.79 6.81 -2.70
N TRP A 80 4.97 5.47 -2.72
CA TRP A 80 4.13 4.51 -3.44
C TRP A 80 4.21 4.59 -4.97
N THR A 81 5.16 5.32 -5.52
CA THR A 81 5.49 5.20 -6.94
C THR A 81 6.19 3.88 -7.21
N PRO A 82 6.01 3.25 -8.38
CA PRO A 82 6.75 2.05 -8.74
C PRO A 82 8.26 2.28 -8.64
N ALA A 83 8.98 1.34 -8.05
CA ALA A 83 10.44 1.38 -8.02
C ALA A 83 10.99 1.02 -9.41
N ASP A 84 12.04 1.71 -9.83
CA ASP A 84 12.76 1.41 -11.08
C ASP A 84 13.72 0.23 -10.87
N VAL A 85 13.14 -0.94 -10.62
CA VAL A 85 13.85 -2.21 -10.35
C VAL A 85 13.16 -3.32 -11.12
N ASN A 86 13.95 -4.22 -11.70
CA ASN A 86 13.40 -5.36 -12.41
C ASN A 86 12.63 -6.28 -11.45
N THR A 87 11.46 -6.77 -11.86
CA THR A 87 10.60 -7.62 -11.02
C THR A 87 11.31 -8.89 -10.53
N PHE A 88 12.17 -9.49 -11.33
CA PHE A 88 12.94 -10.68 -10.96
C PHE A 88 14.00 -10.43 -9.87
N ASP A 89 14.33 -9.16 -9.60
CA ASP A 89 15.28 -8.80 -8.54
C ASP A 89 14.62 -8.77 -7.14
N TYR A 90 13.28 -8.72 -7.07
CA TYR A 90 12.54 -8.63 -5.81
C TYR A 90 11.41 -9.65 -5.66
N ILE A 91 11.09 -10.42 -6.71
CA ILE A 91 10.13 -11.52 -6.67
C ILE A 91 10.81 -12.81 -7.09
N SER A 92 10.67 -13.86 -6.28
CA SER A 92 11.00 -15.24 -6.66
C SER A 92 9.73 -15.95 -7.11
N GLY A 93 9.79 -16.60 -8.26
CA GLY A 93 8.67 -17.31 -8.89
C GLY A 93 8.05 -16.54 -10.05
N PHE A 94 6.73 -16.56 -10.13
CA PHE A 94 5.99 -15.91 -11.21
C PHE A 94 5.70 -14.45 -10.89
N THR A 95 5.73 -13.61 -11.90
CA THR A 95 5.36 -12.19 -11.77
C THR A 95 3.85 -11.97 -11.69
N GLN A 96 3.07 -12.97 -12.11
CA GLN A 96 1.61 -12.98 -12.09
C GLN A 96 1.12 -14.35 -11.61
N VAL A 97 0.13 -14.37 -10.72
CA VAL A 97 -0.45 -15.59 -10.17
C VAL A 97 -1.96 -15.57 -10.32
N HIS A 98 -2.52 -16.66 -10.85
CA HIS A 98 -3.96 -16.85 -11.02
C HIS A 98 -4.64 -17.08 -9.65
N LEU A 99 -5.77 -16.42 -9.44
CA LEU A 99 -6.65 -16.60 -8.28
C LEU A 99 -7.63 -17.74 -8.57
N SER A 100 -7.31 -18.94 -8.07
CA SER A 100 -8.10 -20.14 -8.33
C SER A 100 -9.19 -20.40 -7.29
N GLU A 101 -9.11 -19.77 -6.12
CA GLU A 101 -10.05 -20.00 -5.04
C GLU A 101 -11.19 -18.99 -5.08
N PHE A 102 -12.38 -19.48 -5.38
CA PHE A 102 -13.60 -18.68 -5.35
C PHE A 102 -14.81 -19.51 -4.90
N ARG A 103 -15.82 -18.82 -4.38
CA ARG A 103 -17.08 -19.42 -3.93
C ARG A 103 -18.26 -18.58 -4.41
N PRO A 104 -19.24 -19.17 -5.13
CA PRO A 104 -20.50 -18.48 -5.42
C PRO A 104 -21.30 -18.28 -4.14
N SER A 105 -21.97 -17.14 -4.04
CA SER A 105 -22.96 -16.91 -2.97
C SER A 105 -24.11 -17.90 -3.06
N SER A 106 -24.62 -18.40 -1.92
CA SER A 106 -25.63 -19.47 -1.91
C SER A 106 -27.05 -18.95 -1.70
N ILE A 107 -27.31 -18.15 -0.67
CA ILE A 107 -28.66 -17.77 -0.25
C ILE A 107 -28.75 -16.24 -0.11
N THR A 108 -28.54 -15.53 -1.23
CA THR A 108 -28.61 -14.08 -1.24
C THR A 108 -29.51 -13.58 -2.35
N GLN A 109 -30.21 -12.45 -2.14
CA GLN A 109 -31.02 -11.81 -3.18
C GLN A 109 -30.14 -11.36 -4.36
N SER A 110 -28.93 -10.87 -4.08
CA SER A 110 -27.94 -10.52 -5.10
C SER A 110 -26.86 -11.57 -5.13
N ARG A 111 -26.69 -12.23 -6.26
CA ARG A 111 -25.63 -13.21 -6.46
C ARG A 111 -24.29 -12.50 -6.62
N TYR A 112 -23.24 -13.05 -6.04
CA TYR A 112 -21.86 -12.59 -6.18
C TYR A 112 -20.90 -13.78 -6.10
N ILE A 113 -19.68 -13.56 -6.56
CA ILE A 113 -18.58 -14.52 -6.42
C ILE A 113 -17.60 -13.96 -5.40
N HIS A 114 -17.35 -14.72 -4.35
CA HIS A 114 -16.33 -14.41 -3.34
C HIS A 114 -15.00 -15.04 -3.75
N TYR A 115 -13.97 -14.22 -3.91
CA TYR A 115 -12.61 -14.67 -4.18
C TYR A 115 -11.78 -14.55 -2.91
N GLN A 116 -10.93 -15.55 -2.67
CA GLN A 116 -9.98 -15.55 -1.56
C GLN A 116 -8.65 -16.16 -1.99
N THR A 117 -7.56 -15.71 -1.41
CA THR A 117 -6.25 -16.35 -1.55
C THR A 117 -5.32 -15.97 -0.43
N LEU A 118 -4.34 -16.84 -0.16
CA LEU A 118 -3.23 -16.56 0.75
C LEU A 118 -2.02 -16.08 -0.04
N LEU A 119 -1.38 -15.02 0.44
CA LEU A 119 -0.14 -14.49 -0.13
C LEU A 119 0.82 -13.96 0.98
N PRO A 120 2.14 -13.93 0.73
CA PRO A 120 2.82 -14.46 -0.45
C PRO A 120 2.74 -15.99 -0.49
N ASN A 121 2.89 -16.58 -1.67
CA ASN A 121 2.93 -18.03 -1.82
C ASN A 121 4.18 -18.48 -2.60
N LYS A 122 4.38 -19.78 -2.74
CA LYS A 122 5.56 -20.35 -3.42
C LYS A 122 5.72 -19.86 -4.86
N ASN A 123 4.64 -19.44 -5.49
CA ASN A 123 4.64 -18.99 -6.88
C ASN A 123 4.95 -17.50 -7.02
N CYS A 124 4.86 -16.71 -5.95
CA CYS A 124 5.15 -15.28 -5.96
C CYS A 124 5.60 -14.85 -4.54
N MET A 125 6.90 -14.90 -4.32
CA MET A 125 7.51 -14.65 -3.02
C MET A 125 8.40 -13.40 -3.08
N PRO A 126 8.12 -12.36 -2.28
CA PRO A 126 9.03 -11.23 -2.14
C PRO A 126 10.39 -11.63 -1.57
N THR A 127 11.47 -11.16 -2.18
CA THR A 127 12.86 -11.42 -1.76
C THR A 127 13.53 -10.20 -1.13
N LYS A 128 12.88 -9.04 -1.20
CA LYS A 128 13.37 -7.79 -0.60
C LYS A 128 12.31 -7.20 0.32
N SER A 129 12.76 -6.55 1.39
CA SER A 129 11.88 -5.73 2.23
C SER A 129 11.54 -4.41 1.53
N GLY A 130 10.33 -3.91 1.76
CA GLY A 130 9.87 -2.65 1.17
C GLY A 130 8.36 -2.52 1.13
N ASN A 131 7.92 -1.45 0.48
CA ASN A 131 6.53 -1.19 0.18
C ASN A 131 6.14 -1.95 -1.09
N TYR A 132 5.07 -2.70 -1.04
CA TYR A 132 4.57 -3.46 -2.19
C TYR A 132 3.15 -3.05 -2.52
N MET A 133 2.87 -2.88 -3.81
CA MET A 133 1.53 -2.72 -4.33
C MET A 133 1.05 -4.07 -4.84
N LEU A 134 0.05 -4.65 -4.17
CA LEU A 134 -0.73 -5.75 -4.72
C LEU A 134 -1.66 -5.18 -5.80
N ARG A 135 -1.55 -5.68 -7.02
CA ARG A 135 -2.42 -5.34 -8.14
C ARG A 135 -3.21 -6.57 -8.53
N VAL A 136 -4.53 -6.46 -8.55
CA VAL A 136 -5.41 -7.51 -9.06
C VAL A 136 -6.01 -7.05 -10.38
N PHE A 137 -6.00 -7.91 -11.39
CA PHE A 137 -6.42 -7.60 -12.75
C PHE A 137 -7.09 -8.79 -13.43
N LEU A 138 -7.86 -8.52 -14.49
CA LEU A 138 -8.62 -9.53 -15.24
C LEU A 138 -7.78 -10.19 -16.31
N ASP A 139 -8.01 -11.49 -16.53
CA ASP A 139 -7.55 -12.31 -17.66
C ASP A 139 -6.04 -12.21 -17.94
N GLY A 140 -5.23 -11.87 -16.96
CA GLY A 140 -3.78 -11.69 -17.11
C GLY A 140 -3.39 -10.36 -17.79
N ASP A 141 -4.35 -9.50 -18.12
CA ASP A 141 -4.10 -8.18 -18.72
C ASP A 141 -3.86 -7.13 -17.64
N THR A 142 -2.61 -6.73 -17.46
CA THR A 142 -2.19 -5.73 -16.48
C THR A 142 -2.76 -4.34 -16.72
N SER A 143 -3.36 -4.07 -17.89
CA SER A 143 -4.07 -2.82 -18.17
C SER A 143 -5.47 -2.80 -17.56
N GLN A 144 -6.08 -3.97 -17.34
CA GLN A 144 -7.43 -4.12 -16.77
C GLN A 144 -7.38 -4.34 -15.26
N VAL A 145 -6.84 -3.36 -14.55
CA VAL A 145 -6.73 -3.40 -13.08
C VAL A 145 -8.11 -3.37 -12.43
N ALA A 146 -8.41 -4.38 -11.63
CA ALA A 146 -9.63 -4.45 -10.84
C ALA A 146 -9.54 -3.60 -9.57
N PHE A 147 -8.47 -3.76 -8.82
CA PHE A 147 -8.16 -2.96 -7.63
C PHE A 147 -6.69 -3.09 -7.24
N THR A 148 -6.26 -2.20 -6.35
CA THR A 148 -4.93 -2.21 -5.74
C THR A 148 -5.01 -2.19 -4.23
N LYS A 149 -4.03 -2.80 -3.55
CA LYS A 149 -3.87 -2.80 -2.09
C LYS A 149 -2.41 -2.65 -1.71
N ARG A 150 -2.14 -1.83 -0.70
CA ARG A 150 -0.81 -1.69 -0.10
C ARG A 150 -0.49 -2.89 0.78
N MET A 151 0.73 -3.36 0.73
CA MET A 151 1.29 -4.31 1.68
C MET A 151 2.75 -3.96 2.00
N PHE A 152 3.22 -4.45 3.13
CA PHE A 152 4.56 -4.21 3.60
C PHE A 152 5.29 -5.53 3.80
N VAL A 153 6.50 -5.61 3.26
CA VAL A 153 7.44 -6.68 3.56
C VAL A 153 8.53 -6.09 4.43
N VAL A 154 8.60 -6.52 5.69
CA VAL A 154 9.48 -5.92 6.68
C VAL A 154 10.65 -6.85 7.03
N ASP A 155 11.83 -6.26 7.20
CA ASP A 155 13.01 -6.95 7.72
C ASP A 155 13.38 -6.37 9.08
N TYR A 156 12.96 -7.03 10.15
CA TYR A 156 13.18 -6.57 11.52
C TYR A 156 14.65 -6.53 11.94
N ASN A 157 15.54 -7.19 11.18
CA ASN A 157 16.97 -7.16 11.46
C ASN A 157 17.61 -5.83 11.01
N LYS A 158 16.95 -5.03 10.19
CA LYS A 158 17.51 -3.80 9.63
C LYS A 158 17.17 -2.55 10.42
N ALA A 159 15.94 -2.46 10.93
CA ALA A 159 15.51 -1.29 11.69
C ALA A 159 14.51 -1.68 12.78
N MET A 160 14.55 -0.96 13.89
CA MET A 160 13.61 -1.10 14.99
C MET A 160 13.09 0.28 15.38
N ILE A 161 11.78 0.39 15.56
CA ILE A 161 11.11 1.60 16.03
C ILE A 161 10.52 1.32 17.41
N SER A 162 10.76 2.19 18.35
CA SER A 162 10.04 2.25 19.62
C SER A 162 9.23 3.54 19.71
N ALA A 163 8.02 3.42 20.23
CA ALA A 163 7.11 4.53 20.39
C ALA A 163 6.60 4.60 21.84
N ILE A 164 6.66 5.77 22.44
CA ILE A 164 6.07 6.05 23.75
C ILE A 164 4.93 7.03 23.54
N VAL A 165 3.74 6.66 24.00
CA VAL A 165 2.56 7.51 23.97
C VAL A 165 2.41 8.17 25.33
N GLN A 166 2.33 9.49 25.36
CA GLN A 166 2.21 10.30 26.59
C GLN A 166 1.08 11.30 26.46
N GLN A 167 0.56 11.75 27.57
CA GLN A 167 -0.34 12.90 27.58
C GLN A 167 0.49 14.20 27.42
N PRO A 168 0.00 15.17 26.63
CA PRO A 168 0.58 16.50 26.59
C PRO A 168 0.55 17.17 27.98
N TYR A 169 1.57 17.96 28.29
CA TYR A 169 1.61 18.73 29.55
C TYR A 169 0.61 19.87 29.57
N ASP A 170 0.16 20.33 28.40
CA ASP A 170 -0.83 21.40 28.29
C ASP A 170 -2.21 20.90 28.69
N ASN A 171 -2.83 21.55 29.67
CA ASN A 171 -4.17 21.21 30.17
C ASN A 171 -5.29 21.34 29.15
N GLN A 172 -5.10 22.12 28.08
CA GLN A 172 -6.08 22.25 27.00
C GLN A 172 -5.98 21.08 26.00
N LEU A 173 -4.78 20.56 25.80
CA LEU A 173 -4.49 19.51 24.83
C LEU A 173 -4.55 18.10 25.42
N ASN A 174 -4.39 17.93 26.74
CA ASN A 174 -4.26 16.61 27.36
C ASN A 174 -5.49 15.71 27.22
N LYS A 175 -6.68 16.29 26.96
CA LYS A 175 -7.94 15.54 26.77
C LYS A 175 -8.20 15.13 25.32
N THR A 176 -7.57 15.79 24.37
CA THR A 176 -7.89 15.66 22.94
C THR A 176 -6.69 15.24 22.08
N HIS A 177 -5.47 15.35 22.61
CA HIS A 177 -4.23 15.08 21.90
C HIS A 177 -3.37 14.06 22.64
N GLN A 178 -2.50 13.39 21.90
CA GLN A 178 -1.49 12.49 22.42
C GLN A 178 -0.11 12.97 21.95
N LYS A 179 0.87 12.94 22.85
CA LYS A 179 2.27 13.19 22.52
C LYS A 179 2.93 11.85 22.19
N LEU A 180 3.54 11.76 21.02
CA LEU A 180 4.32 10.61 20.60
C LEU A 180 5.80 10.93 20.68
N GLN A 181 6.55 10.09 21.38
CA GLN A 181 8.01 10.10 21.36
C GLN A 181 8.48 8.87 20.63
N LEU A 182 9.19 9.06 19.52
CA LEU A 182 9.65 7.99 18.65
C LEU A 182 11.17 7.88 18.73
N SER A 183 11.67 6.66 18.78
CA SER A 183 13.08 6.35 18.65
C SER A 183 13.28 5.30 17.56
N VAL A 184 14.11 5.60 16.57
CA VAL A 184 14.42 4.71 15.45
C VAL A 184 15.86 4.24 15.58
N ASN A 185 16.05 2.93 15.74
CA ASN A 185 17.37 2.33 15.71
C ASN A 185 17.69 1.89 14.27
N THR A 186 18.72 2.47 13.70
CA THR A 186 19.14 2.28 12.30
C THR A 186 20.53 1.66 12.16
N MET A 187 21.08 1.10 13.23
CA MET A 187 22.47 0.59 13.24
C MET A 187 22.74 -0.40 12.11
N ALA A 188 21.77 -1.25 11.77
CA ALA A 188 21.94 -2.24 10.71
C ALA A 188 21.76 -1.65 9.29
N LEU A 189 21.23 -0.44 9.15
CA LEU A 189 21.08 0.23 7.85
C LEU A 189 22.30 1.06 7.47
N ASN A 190 23.13 1.45 8.47
CA ASN A 190 24.32 2.31 8.29
C ASN A 190 24.04 3.52 7.36
N PRO A 191 23.00 4.31 7.58
CA PRO A 191 22.70 5.42 6.72
C PRO A 191 23.80 6.49 6.84
N ILE A 192 24.25 7.04 5.70
CA ILE A 192 25.27 8.08 5.66
C ILE A 192 24.72 9.38 6.27
N ASN A 193 23.47 9.70 5.98
CA ASN A 193 22.76 10.83 6.56
C ASN A 193 21.37 10.40 7.03
N PRO A 194 21.22 9.93 8.29
CA PRO A 194 19.96 9.43 8.82
C PRO A 194 18.80 10.43 8.70
N GLN A 195 19.09 11.72 8.86
CA GLN A 195 18.09 12.78 8.85
C GLN A 195 17.44 12.97 7.47
N GLN A 196 18.14 12.66 6.39
CA GLN A 196 17.62 12.77 5.03
C GLN A 196 17.12 11.44 4.47
N GLN A 197 17.68 10.33 4.96
CA GLN A 197 17.42 9.00 4.41
C GLN A 197 16.31 8.24 5.15
N ILE A 198 15.97 8.69 6.36
CA ILE A 198 14.94 8.04 7.19
C ILE A 198 13.72 8.93 7.27
N GLN A 199 12.60 8.37 6.91
CA GLN A 199 11.29 9.00 7.02
C GLN A 199 10.39 8.16 7.92
N VAL A 200 9.74 8.80 8.88
CA VAL A 200 8.76 8.16 9.76
C VAL A 200 7.36 8.59 9.35
N VAL A 201 6.50 7.62 9.16
CA VAL A 201 5.10 7.82 8.79
C VAL A 201 4.23 7.39 9.96
N ILE A 202 3.36 8.28 10.45
CA ILE A 202 2.39 7.97 11.50
C ILE A 202 1.01 7.90 10.89
N LEU A 203 0.36 6.76 11.07
CA LEU A 203 -1.02 6.52 10.68
C LEU A 203 -1.91 6.49 11.91
N GLN A 204 -3.01 7.23 11.89
CA GLN A 204 -4.05 7.12 12.90
C GLN A 204 -5.17 6.22 12.36
N ASN A 205 -5.52 5.17 13.11
CA ASN A 205 -6.55 4.19 12.74
C ASN A 205 -6.34 3.58 11.34
N TYR A 206 -5.08 3.35 10.96
CA TYR A 206 -4.67 2.82 9.64
C TYR A 206 -5.10 3.68 8.44
N ARG A 207 -5.46 4.93 8.69
CA ARG A 207 -5.90 5.86 7.64
C ARG A 207 -4.71 6.58 7.03
N TRP A 208 -4.67 6.58 5.69
CA TRP A 208 -3.61 7.23 4.92
C TRP A 208 -3.94 8.67 4.52
N ASP A 209 -5.21 9.04 4.54
CA ASP A 209 -5.70 10.37 4.19
C ASP A 209 -5.34 11.44 5.23
N ASN A 210 -5.06 11.02 6.47
CA ASN A 210 -4.63 11.89 7.57
C ASN A 210 -3.21 11.57 8.07
N THR A 211 -2.37 11.05 7.19
CA THR A 211 -1.00 10.66 7.49
C THR A 211 -0.15 11.84 7.94
N CYS A 212 0.55 11.70 9.05
CA CYS A 212 1.59 12.62 9.47
C CYS A 212 2.95 12.12 9.01
N LEU A 213 3.62 12.90 8.17
CA LEU A 213 4.99 12.65 7.75
C LEU A 213 5.94 13.43 8.67
N LEU A 214 6.77 12.70 9.41
CA LEU A 214 7.85 13.29 10.17
C LEU A 214 9.14 13.22 9.38
N TYR A 215 9.62 14.38 8.98
CA TYR A 215 11.00 14.52 8.53
C TYR A 215 11.86 14.54 9.79
N THR A 216 12.94 13.77 9.82
CA THR A 216 13.90 13.79 10.92
C THR A 216 14.71 15.09 10.89
N SER A 217 14.07 16.20 11.25
CA SER A 217 14.78 17.41 11.58
C SER A 217 15.28 17.30 13.03
N PRO A 218 16.52 17.69 13.34
CA PRO A 218 16.91 17.77 14.73
C PRO A 218 15.95 18.76 15.41
N SER A 219 15.22 18.26 16.42
CA SER A 219 14.46 19.16 17.29
C SER A 219 15.45 20.17 17.86
N PRO A 220 15.18 21.49 17.81
CA PRO A 220 15.95 22.42 18.61
C PRO A 220 15.93 21.89 20.04
N ARG A 221 17.10 21.70 20.63
CA ARG A 221 17.20 21.39 22.05
C ARG A 221 16.73 22.63 22.78
N ASP A 222 15.58 22.52 23.45
CA ASP A 222 15.23 23.44 24.54
C ASP A 222 16.15 23.19 25.72
#